data_fd998b5c978d8d8182f69a07df73c56b
#
_entry.id   fd998b5c978d8d8182f69a07df73c56b
#
_cell.length_a   1.000
_cell.length_b   1.000
_cell.length_c   1.000
_cell.angle_alpha   90.00
_cell.angle_beta   90.00
_cell.angle_gamma   90.00
#
_symmetry.space_group_name_H-M   'P 1'
#
loop_
_entity.id
_entity.type
_entity.pdbx_description
1 polymer ?
#
loop_
_entity_poly.entity_id
_entity_poly.type
_entity_poly.pdbx_seq_one_letter_code
_entity_poly.pdbx_strand_id
1 'polypeptide(L)'
;MNIAFVVEAYPDSSQARLAPWVYCAKELTSRGIHVSTFHRFEDAWRFFDAMILMVWLDWENREHFKAERILPVMEKYSAYRAAFPGTLQIVVNHTDMCRRAYATPYWRLGDPILFRTPAYDRAELAPFPAEDIFSYEIIWGEECFHAAPIKYAAGFVGTPSGPRGYRETVALETSKVGLGACVTQRIPNTQYNELMSSCQIIVCPQGWGESSSRHWDAWRSGKPILTDRACDSVEMIPGLRLRERVHYLVYDDPAEIPDIVSDWTKPERADDLAEIALNGRKAALSYDPGKRIVEFFQRLECA
;
A
#
# COMPACT_ATOMS: atom_id res chain seq x y z
N MET A 1 -13.93 15.92 -16.47
CA MET A 1 -14.41 14.69 -15.84
C MET A 1 -14.80 14.99 -14.41
N ASN A 2 -16.00 14.55 -13.99
CA ASN A 2 -16.51 14.69 -12.63
C ASN A 2 -16.53 13.32 -11.96
N ILE A 3 -15.83 13.17 -10.85
CA ILE A 3 -15.68 11.90 -10.14
C ILE A 3 -16.29 12.02 -8.74
N ALA A 4 -17.07 11.03 -8.35
CA ALA A 4 -17.53 10.84 -6.99
C ALA A 4 -16.66 9.80 -6.27
N PHE A 5 -16.09 10.17 -5.10
CA PHE A 5 -15.56 9.21 -4.14
C PHE A 5 -16.60 8.94 -3.06
N VAL A 6 -17.01 7.69 -2.94
CA VAL A 6 -17.99 7.27 -1.93
C VAL A 6 -17.31 6.38 -0.89
N VAL A 7 -17.36 6.80 0.37
CA VAL A 7 -16.64 6.19 1.51
C VAL A 7 -17.60 5.69 2.59
N GLU A 8 -18.80 5.32 2.24
CA GLU A 8 -19.89 4.97 3.17
C GLU A 8 -19.54 3.81 4.13
N ALA A 9 -18.71 2.88 3.69
CA ALA A 9 -18.34 1.72 4.50
C ALA A 9 -17.23 2.01 5.53
N TYR A 10 -16.81 3.26 5.67
CA TYR A 10 -15.72 3.64 6.57
C TYR A 10 -16.25 4.00 7.95
N PRO A 11 -15.74 3.38 9.02
CA PRO A 11 -16.03 3.84 10.37
C PRO A 11 -15.42 5.22 10.66
N ASP A 12 -16.07 6.04 11.48
CA ASP A 12 -15.64 7.42 11.81
C ASP A 12 -14.20 7.52 12.32
N SER A 13 -13.69 6.46 12.96
CA SER A 13 -12.30 6.39 13.43
C SER A 13 -11.24 6.35 12.31
N SER A 14 -11.66 6.22 11.06
CA SER A 14 -10.78 6.03 9.91
C SER A 14 -10.56 7.30 9.08
N GLN A 15 -11.00 8.46 9.53
CA GLN A 15 -10.79 9.73 8.79
C GLN A 15 -9.32 9.98 8.44
N ALA A 16 -8.38 9.58 9.32
CA ALA A 16 -6.96 9.62 9.02
C ALA A 16 -6.56 8.79 7.79
N ARG A 17 -7.34 7.76 7.45
CA ARG A 17 -7.10 6.87 6.30
C ARG A 17 -7.70 7.42 5.00
N LEU A 18 -8.55 8.45 5.10
CA LEU A 18 -9.05 9.20 3.95
C LEU A 18 -8.06 10.29 3.49
N ALA A 19 -7.11 10.67 4.32
CA ALA A 19 -6.15 11.72 3.98
C ALA A 19 -5.41 11.44 2.65
N PRO A 20 -5.01 10.20 2.32
CA PRO A 20 -4.42 9.91 1.02
C PRO A 20 -5.35 10.20 -0.15
N TRP A 21 -6.65 9.92 0.02
CA TRP A 21 -7.66 10.19 -1.02
C TRP A 21 -7.94 11.68 -1.17
N VAL A 22 -7.92 12.43 -0.07
CA VAL A 22 -7.99 13.89 -0.11
C VAL A 22 -6.78 14.46 -0.85
N TYR A 23 -5.60 13.88 -0.66
CA TYR A 23 -4.41 14.24 -1.42
C TYR A 23 -4.58 13.91 -2.91
N CYS A 24 -4.98 12.69 -3.25
CA CYS A 24 -5.28 12.30 -4.63
C CYS A 24 -6.36 13.18 -5.25
N ALA A 25 -7.41 13.53 -4.52
CA ALA A 25 -8.44 14.43 -5.00
C ALA A 25 -7.89 15.81 -5.39
N LYS A 26 -6.97 16.35 -4.59
CA LYS A 26 -6.28 17.61 -4.90
C LYS A 26 -5.44 17.50 -6.17
N GLU A 27 -4.66 16.42 -6.30
CA GLU A 27 -3.84 16.15 -7.48
C GLU A 27 -4.70 15.98 -8.74
N LEU A 28 -5.80 15.24 -8.67
CA LEU A 28 -6.75 15.09 -9.77
C LEU A 28 -7.38 16.44 -10.15
N THR A 29 -7.75 17.24 -9.16
CA THR A 29 -8.33 18.58 -9.38
C THR A 29 -7.33 19.50 -10.07
N SER A 30 -6.05 19.44 -9.70
CA SER A 30 -5.00 20.23 -10.37
C SER A 30 -4.82 19.86 -11.85
N ARG A 31 -5.26 18.67 -12.24
CA ARG A 31 -5.26 18.16 -13.62
C ARG A 31 -6.59 18.36 -14.36
N GLY A 32 -7.50 19.16 -13.81
CA GLY A 32 -8.81 19.43 -14.40
C GLY A 32 -9.87 18.36 -14.19
N ILE A 33 -9.62 17.40 -13.29
CA ILE A 33 -10.57 16.37 -12.89
C ILE A 33 -11.24 16.82 -11.59
N HIS A 34 -12.54 17.10 -11.65
CA HIS A 34 -13.31 17.50 -10.48
C HIS A 34 -13.66 16.27 -9.62
N VAL A 35 -13.24 16.28 -8.36
CA VAL A 35 -13.49 15.21 -7.42
C VAL A 35 -14.38 15.70 -6.28
N SER A 36 -15.46 14.98 -6.03
CA SER A 36 -16.33 15.19 -4.88
C SER A 36 -16.29 13.97 -3.97
N THR A 37 -16.10 14.18 -2.68
CA THR A 37 -16.07 13.10 -1.68
C THR A 37 -17.38 13.07 -0.91
N PHE A 38 -17.96 11.88 -0.78
CA PHE A 38 -19.23 11.66 -0.09
C PHE A 38 -19.05 10.58 0.98
N HIS A 39 -19.58 10.84 2.16
CA HIS A 39 -19.57 9.88 3.27
C HIS A 39 -20.78 8.95 3.25
N ARG A 40 -21.80 9.30 2.49
CA ARG A 40 -23.01 8.51 2.31
C ARG A 40 -23.34 8.40 0.83
N PHE A 41 -23.80 7.25 0.43
CA PHE A 41 -24.13 6.97 -0.97
C PHE A 41 -25.28 7.86 -1.47
N GLU A 42 -26.24 8.14 -0.60
CA GLU A 42 -27.41 8.97 -0.91
C GLU A 42 -27.03 10.41 -1.26
N ASP A 43 -25.96 10.93 -0.68
CA ASP A 43 -25.47 12.29 -0.95
C ASP A 43 -24.83 12.39 -2.35
N ALA A 44 -24.40 11.25 -2.91
CA ALA A 44 -23.86 11.12 -4.26
C ALA A 44 -24.90 10.77 -5.32
N TRP A 45 -26.21 10.83 -5.01
CA TRP A 45 -27.28 10.37 -5.91
C TRP A 45 -27.55 11.36 -7.05
N ARG A 46 -26.60 11.45 -7.98
CA ARG A 46 -26.66 12.21 -9.22
C ARG A 46 -25.68 11.65 -10.22
N PHE A 47 -25.77 12.08 -11.48
CA PHE A 47 -24.83 11.65 -12.52
C PHE A 47 -23.40 12.15 -12.25
N PHE A 48 -22.44 11.25 -12.40
CA PHE A 48 -21.01 11.50 -12.48
C PHE A 48 -20.42 10.76 -13.68
N ASP A 49 -19.31 11.24 -14.21
CA ASP A 49 -18.58 10.51 -15.26
C ASP A 49 -18.00 9.21 -14.71
N ALA A 50 -17.54 9.23 -13.46
CA ALA A 50 -17.13 8.03 -12.74
C ALA A 50 -17.52 8.10 -11.24
N MET A 51 -17.83 6.95 -10.67
CA MET A 51 -18.03 6.76 -9.25
C MET A 51 -17.02 5.73 -8.72
N ILE A 52 -16.27 6.13 -7.73
CA ILE A 52 -15.31 5.27 -7.06
C ILE A 52 -15.87 4.90 -5.68
N LEU A 53 -16.26 3.65 -5.54
CA LEU A 53 -16.69 3.09 -4.28
C LEU A 53 -15.48 2.52 -3.55
N MET A 54 -15.14 3.11 -2.41
CA MET A 54 -14.09 2.61 -1.54
C MET A 54 -14.66 1.55 -0.61
N VAL A 55 -14.13 0.35 -0.72
CA VAL A 55 -14.48 -0.75 0.17
C VAL A 55 -13.38 -0.91 1.20
N TRP A 56 -13.71 -0.63 2.44
CA TRP A 56 -12.85 -0.94 3.58
C TRP A 56 -13.38 -2.17 4.28
N LEU A 57 -12.57 -3.20 4.32
CA LEU A 57 -12.83 -4.39 5.11
C LEU A 57 -12.03 -4.24 6.40
N ASP A 58 -12.72 -3.91 7.49
CA ASP A 58 -12.10 -3.80 8.80
C ASP A 58 -11.54 -5.15 9.24
N TRP A 59 -10.26 -5.11 9.60
CA TRP A 59 -9.45 -6.25 9.93
C TRP A 59 -9.64 -6.81 11.32
N GLU A 60 -9.87 -5.91 12.28
CA GLU A 60 -9.95 -6.26 13.69
C GLU A 60 -11.25 -6.98 14.00
N ASN A 61 -12.26 -6.75 13.20
CA ASN A 61 -13.56 -7.37 13.34
C ASN A 61 -13.85 -8.32 12.16
N ARG A 62 -13.50 -9.61 12.31
CA ARG A 62 -13.90 -10.68 11.38
C ARG A 62 -15.42 -10.73 11.11
N GLU A 63 -16.20 -10.05 11.91
CA GLU A 63 -17.64 -9.87 11.76
C GLU A 63 -18.04 -8.91 10.63
N HIS A 64 -17.14 -8.04 10.15
CA HIS A 64 -17.45 -7.10 9.07
C HIS A 64 -17.57 -7.76 7.69
N PHE A 65 -17.14 -9.01 7.55
CA PHE A 65 -17.43 -9.84 6.37
C PHE A 65 -18.84 -10.42 6.36
N LYS A 66 -19.69 -10.08 7.34
CA LYS A 66 -21.06 -10.54 7.34
C LYS A 66 -21.79 -9.96 6.15
N ALA A 67 -22.40 -10.85 5.37
CA ALA A 67 -23.22 -10.47 4.22
C ALA A 67 -24.24 -9.36 4.52
N GLU A 68 -24.71 -9.31 5.76
CA GLU A 68 -25.65 -8.33 6.29
C GLU A 68 -25.18 -6.86 6.18
N ARG A 69 -23.87 -6.60 6.20
CA ARG A 69 -23.32 -5.23 6.04
C ARG A 69 -22.94 -4.90 4.61
N ILE A 70 -22.58 -5.91 3.84
CA ILE A 70 -22.14 -5.76 2.47
C ILE A 70 -23.33 -5.65 1.54
N LEU A 71 -24.38 -6.46 1.75
CA LEU A 71 -25.56 -6.51 0.90
C LEU A 71 -26.24 -5.13 0.74
N PRO A 72 -26.48 -4.33 1.79
CA PRO A 72 -27.10 -3.02 1.63
C PRO A 72 -26.29 -2.05 0.77
N VAL A 73 -24.96 -2.08 0.87
CA VAL A 73 -24.07 -1.23 0.04
C VAL A 73 -24.13 -1.69 -1.41
N MET A 74 -24.17 -2.99 -1.65
CA MET A 74 -24.30 -3.55 -3.01
C MET A 74 -25.64 -3.25 -3.64
N GLU A 75 -26.73 -3.30 -2.87
CA GLU A 75 -28.06 -2.94 -3.36
C GLU A 75 -28.09 -1.47 -3.79
N LYS A 76 -27.55 -0.57 -2.98
CA LYS A 76 -27.41 0.85 -3.33
C LYS A 76 -26.56 1.05 -4.59
N TYR A 77 -25.44 0.35 -4.68
CA TYR A 77 -24.54 0.41 -5.81
C TYR A 77 -25.22 -0.07 -7.10
N SER A 78 -25.95 -1.18 -7.03
CA SER A 78 -26.74 -1.71 -8.15
C SER A 78 -27.87 -0.77 -8.55
N ALA A 79 -28.55 -0.17 -7.59
CA ALA A 79 -29.61 0.80 -7.84
C ALA A 79 -29.06 2.07 -8.50
N TYR A 80 -27.90 2.56 -8.05
CA TYR A 80 -27.23 3.68 -8.68
C TYR A 80 -26.85 3.37 -10.13
N ARG A 81 -26.29 2.19 -10.39
CA ARG A 81 -25.95 1.74 -11.74
C ARG A 81 -27.15 1.70 -12.67
N ALA A 82 -28.30 1.25 -12.16
CA ALA A 82 -29.54 1.24 -12.92
C ALA A 82 -30.06 2.67 -13.22
N ALA A 83 -29.89 3.59 -12.27
CA ALA A 83 -30.33 4.99 -12.43
C ALA A 83 -29.39 5.80 -13.35
N PHE A 84 -28.08 5.49 -13.36
CA PHE A 84 -27.06 6.22 -14.09
C PHE A 84 -26.16 5.27 -14.91
N PRO A 85 -26.68 4.62 -15.95
CA PRO A 85 -25.96 3.60 -16.72
C PRO A 85 -24.72 4.12 -17.47
N GLY A 86 -24.62 5.45 -17.67
CA GLY A 86 -23.45 6.07 -18.28
C GLY A 86 -22.33 6.40 -17.32
N THR A 87 -22.51 6.18 -16.00
CA THR A 87 -21.45 6.39 -15.02
C THR A 87 -20.53 5.18 -14.96
N LEU A 88 -19.23 5.40 -15.14
CA LEU A 88 -18.21 4.38 -14.89
C LEU A 88 -18.14 4.08 -13.40
N GLN A 89 -18.34 2.83 -13.02
CA GLN A 89 -18.33 2.40 -11.63
C GLN A 89 -17.08 1.60 -11.33
N ILE A 90 -16.34 2.05 -10.33
CA ILE A 90 -15.04 1.50 -9.93
C ILE A 90 -15.10 1.11 -8.47
N VAL A 91 -14.70 -0.11 -8.17
CA VAL A 91 -14.52 -0.56 -6.80
C VAL A 91 -13.05 -0.49 -6.45
N VAL A 92 -12.74 0.19 -5.34
CA VAL A 92 -11.40 0.26 -4.79
C VAL A 92 -11.28 -0.70 -3.62
N ASN A 93 -10.42 -1.70 -3.78
CA ASN A 93 -10.01 -2.51 -2.65
C ASN A 93 -8.89 -1.80 -1.89
N HIS A 94 -9.23 -1.27 -0.72
CA HIS A 94 -8.28 -0.61 0.16
C HIS A 94 -7.84 -1.51 1.31
N THR A 95 -7.95 -2.82 1.16
CA THR A 95 -7.53 -3.78 2.18
C THR A 95 -6.07 -4.20 1.97
N ASP A 96 -5.40 -4.50 3.05
CA ASP A 96 -4.05 -5.04 3.04
C ASP A 96 -4.02 -6.53 2.62
N MET A 97 -5.16 -7.12 2.23
CA MET A 97 -5.28 -8.55 1.93
C MET A 97 -6.08 -8.80 0.67
N CYS A 98 -5.37 -9.11 -0.39
CA CYS A 98 -5.98 -9.57 -1.63
C CYS A 98 -6.83 -10.82 -1.42
N ARG A 99 -6.36 -11.80 -0.65
CA ARG A 99 -7.06 -13.08 -0.41
C ARG A 99 -8.50 -12.97 0.07
N ARG A 100 -8.83 -11.94 0.84
CA ARG A 100 -10.19 -11.78 1.38
C ARG A 100 -11.08 -10.92 0.52
N ALA A 101 -10.52 -10.13 -0.37
CA ALA A 101 -11.28 -9.38 -1.34
C ALA A 101 -12.15 -10.29 -2.22
N TYR A 102 -11.67 -11.51 -2.52
CA TYR A 102 -12.41 -12.49 -3.31
C TYR A 102 -13.68 -13.01 -2.66
N ALA A 103 -13.75 -13.03 -1.35
CA ALA A 103 -14.93 -13.46 -0.64
C ALA A 103 -16.04 -12.41 -0.66
N THR A 104 -15.76 -11.21 -1.17
CA THR A 104 -16.74 -10.14 -1.18
C THR A 104 -17.57 -10.18 -2.46
N PRO A 105 -18.88 -10.03 -2.35
CA PRO A 105 -19.78 -10.03 -3.50
C PRO A 105 -19.56 -8.85 -4.46
N TYR A 106 -18.79 -7.82 -4.08
CA TYR A 106 -18.44 -6.68 -4.95
C TYR A 106 -17.77 -7.08 -6.26
N TRP A 107 -16.96 -8.15 -6.24
CA TRP A 107 -16.27 -8.66 -7.41
C TRP A 107 -17.18 -9.28 -8.45
N ARG A 108 -18.40 -9.61 -8.07
CA ARG A 108 -19.40 -10.21 -8.97
C ARG A 108 -20.13 -9.17 -9.81
N LEU A 109 -19.89 -7.88 -9.58
CA LEU A 109 -20.56 -6.80 -10.30
C LEU A 109 -19.92 -6.51 -11.66
N GLY A 110 -18.77 -7.13 -11.97
CA GLY A 110 -18.14 -7.02 -13.29
C GLY A 110 -17.52 -5.65 -13.58
N ASP A 111 -17.26 -4.85 -12.55
CA ASP A 111 -16.68 -3.52 -12.70
C ASP A 111 -15.14 -3.56 -12.57
N PRO A 112 -14.43 -2.64 -13.22
CA PRO A 112 -12.99 -2.52 -13.07
C PRO A 112 -12.57 -2.33 -11.63
N ILE A 113 -11.43 -2.91 -11.27
CA ILE A 113 -10.97 -2.97 -9.90
C ILE A 113 -9.65 -2.25 -9.76
N LEU A 114 -9.61 -1.27 -8.84
CA LEU A 114 -8.41 -0.63 -8.38
C LEU A 114 -7.90 -1.32 -7.11
N PHE A 115 -6.70 -1.87 -7.16
CA PHE A 115 -6.01 -2.38 -5.97
C PHE A 115 -5.05 -1.34 -5.43
N ARG A 116 -5.05 -1.13 -4.14
CA ARG A 116 -4.10 -0.25 -3.47
C ARG A 116 -2.68 -0.80 -3.55
N THR A 117 -2.54 -2.10 -3.34
CA THR A 117 -1.24 -2.76 -3.37
C THR A 117 -1.23 -3.88 -4.39
N PRO A 118 -0.10 -4.13 -5.04
CA PRO A 118 0.03 -5.25 -5.96
C PRO A 118 -0.23 -6.55 -5.21
N ALA A 119 -0.99 -7.44 -5.83
CA ALA A 119 -1.32 -8.72 -5.25
C ALA A 119 -0.08 -9.63 -5.18
N TYR A 120 0.14 -10.22 -4.01
CA TYR A 120 1.24 -11.15 -3.75
C TYR A 120 1.20 -12.36 -4.63
N ASP A 121 0.03 -12.92 -4.74
CA ASP A 121 -0.17 -14.12 -5.54
C ASP A 121 -1.08 -13.78 -6.72
N ARG A 122 -0.47 -13.60 -7.88
CA ARG A 122 -1.22 -13.40 -9.12
C ARG A 122 -2.17 -14.54 -9.42
N ALA A 123 -1.91 -15.75 -8.90
CA ALA A 123 -2.82 -16.88 -9.03
C ALA A 123 -4.14 -16.64 -8.27
N GLU A 124 -4.11 -15.89 -7.19
CA GLU A 124 -5.32 -15.47 -6.48
C GLU A 124 -6.14 -14.45 -7.27
N LEU A 125 -5.53 -13.73 -8.20
CA LEU A 125 -6.19 -12.80 -9.13
C LEU A 125 -6.66 -13.50 -10.42
N ALA A 126 -6.29 -14.75 -10.65
CA ALA A 126 -6.63 -15.51 -11.86
C ALA A 126 -8.14 -15.56 -12.20
N PRO A 127 -9.09 -15.47 -11.24
CA PRO A 127 -10.50 -15.36 -11.55
C PRO A 127 -10.93 -14.07 -12.23
N PHE A 128 -10.06 -13.04 -12.22
CA PHE A 128 -10.37 -11.73 -12.77
C PHE A 128 -9.61 -11.50 -14.08
N PRO A 129 -10.23 -10.88 -15.07
CA PRO A 129 -9.54 -10.42 -16.26
C PRO A 129 -8.37 -9.50 -15.85
N ALA A 130 -7.19 -9.69 -16.44
CA ALA A 130 -6.01 -8.89 -16.11
C ALA A 130 -6.22 -7.39 -16.42
N GLU A 131 -7.08 -7.11 -17.39
CA GLU A 131 -7.51 -5.77 -17.78
C GLU A 131 -8.33 -5.05 -16.70
N ASP A 132 -9.02 -5.80 -15.83
CA ASP A 132 -9.83 -5.25 -14.75
C ASP A 132 -9.02 -4.94 -13.50
N ILE A 133 -7.75 -5.35 -13.48
CA ILE A 133 -6.86 -5.18 -12.33
C ILE A 133 -5.87 -4.06 -12.60
N PHE A 134 -5.84 -3.09 -11.70
CA PHE A 134 -4.92 -1.98 -11.78
C PHE A 134 -4.33 -1.66 -10.40
N SER A 135 -3.05 -1.85 -10.26
CA SER A 135 -2.34 -1.56 -9.01
C SER A 135 -2.03 -0.08 -8.90
N TYR A 136 -2.28 0.49 -7.74
CA TYR A 136 -1.86 1.83 -7.37
C TYR A 136 -1.46 1.85 -5.90
N GLU A 137 -0.71 2.85 -5.49
CA GLU A 137 -0.40 3.08 -4.08
C GLU A 137 -0.58 4.55 -3.76
N ILE A 138 -1.04 4.84 -2.56
CA ILE A 138 -1.17 6.20 -2.08
C ILE A 138 -0.07 6.44 -1.06
N ILE A 139 0.84 7.33 -1.43
CA ILE A 139 1.97 7.68 -0.61
C ILE A 139 1.56 8.80 0.35
N TRP A 140 1.85 8.58 1.63
CA TRP A 140 1.63 9.59 2.64
C TRP A 140 2.78 10.60 2.66
N GLY A 141 2.49 11.86 2.37
CA GLY A 141 3.24 13.04 2.79
C GLY A 141 4.76 13.07 2.58
N GLU A 142 5.41 13.64 3.56
CA GLU A 142 6.82 14.04 3.56
C GLU A 142 7.78 12.90 3.88
N GLU A 143 9.08 13.15 3.72
CA GLU A 143 10.15 12.23 4.15
C GLU A 143 10.02 11.98 5.66
N CYS A 144 9.88 10.70 6.04
CA CYS A 144 9.63 10.32 7.43
C CYS A 144 10.93 10.16 8.23
N PHE A 145 12.02 9.71 7.58
CA PHE A 145 13.29 9.49 8.25
C PHE A 145 14.27 10.60 7.89
N HIS A 146 14.82 11.23 8.90
CA HIS A 146 15.73 12.37 8.73
C HIS A 146 17.19 11.91 8.85
N ALA A 147 18.12 12.76 8.41
CA ALA A 147 19.54 12.51 8.63
C ALA A 147 19.82 12.47 10.14
N ALA A 148 20.34 11.34 10.62
CA ALA A 148 20.68 11.10 12.00
C ALA A 148 21.98 10.29 12.09
N PRO A 149 22.75 10.42 13.19
CA PRO A 149 23.89 9.55 13.43
C PRO A 149 23.47 8.08 13.42
N ILE A 150 24.18 7.26 12.67
CA ILE A 150 23.92 5.81 12.62
C ILE A 150 24.32 5.18 13.95
N LYS A 151 23.38 4.49 14.58
CA LYS A 151 23.55 3.74 15.83
C LYS A 151 23.42 2.24 15.64
N TYR A 152 22.67 1.83 14.62
CA TYR A 152 22.34 0.43 14.37
C TYR A 152 22.63 0.06 12.91
N ALA A 153 23.21 -1.10 12.68
CA ALA A 153 23.47 -1.60 11.34
C ALA A 153 22.15 -1.87 10.57
N ALA A 154 21.15 -2.39 11.26
CA ALA A 154 19.81 -2.57 10.68
C ALA A 154 18.71 -2.22 11.68
N GLY A 155 17.49 -2.00 11.19
CA GLY A 155 16.35 -1.72 12.04
C GLY A 155 15.02 -2.26 11.53
N PHE A 156 14.29 -2.89 12.45
CA PHE A 156 12.90 -3.23 12.33
C PHE A 156 12.16 -2.97 13.64
N VAL A 157 11.16 -2.11 13.60
CA VAL A 157 10.20 -1.93 14.69
C VAL A 157 8.81 -2.03 14.12
N GLY A 158 8.00 -2.94 14.60
CA GLY A 158 6.66 -3.17 14.07
C GLY A 158 5.73 -3.87 15.06
N THR A 159 4.47 -4.01 14.68
CA THR A 159 3.51 -4.81 15.46
C THR A 159 3.67 -6.29 15.12
N PRO A 160 3.36 -7.21 16.04
CA PRO A 160 3.38 -8.66 15.80
C PRO A 160 2.23 -9.10 14.89
N SER A 161 1.92 -8.30 13.87
CA SER A 161 0.90 -8.59 12.88
C SER A 161 1.54 -9.23 11.65
N GLY A 162 0.90 -10.25 11.13
CA GLY A 162 1.41 -10.97 9.97
C GLY A 162 1.13 -12.46 10.08
N PRO A 163 1.43 -13.24 9.03
CA PRO A 163 1.20 -14.68 9.09
C PRO A 163 2.12 -15.33 10.13
N ARG A 164 1.51 -16.01 11.12
CA ARG A 164 2.15 -17.01 12.02
C ARG A 164 3.46 -16.58 12.72
N GLY A 165 3.51 -15.38 13.31
CA GLY A 165 4.72 -14.97 14.04
C GLY A 165 5.91 -14.59 13.15
N TYR A 166 5.69 -14.38 11.86
CA TYR A 166 6.75 -14.07 10.91
C TYR A 166 7.51 -12.79 11.27
N ARG A 167 6.78 -11.73 11.65
CA ARG A 167 7.40 -10.45 12.04
C ARG A 167 8.16 -10.53 13.35
N GLU A 168 7.72 -11.37 14.28
CA GLU A 168 8.46 -11.67 15.50
C GLU A 168 9.79 -12.35 15.19
N THR A 169 9.79 -13.30 14.25
CA THR A 169 11.04 -13.93 13.79
C THR A 169 11.97 -12.91 13.14
N VAL A 170 11.44 -12.05 12.25
CA VAL A 170 12.23 -10.97 11.63
C VAL A 170 12.79 -10.02 12.68
N ALA A 171 12.00 -9.63 13.69
CA ALA A 171 12.46 -8.78 14.79
C ALA A 171 13.60 -9.44 15.58
N LEU A 172 13.43 -10.73 15.89
CA LEU A 172 14.46 -11.51 16.61
C LEU A 172 15.76 -11.56 15.80
N GLU A 173 15.69 -11.90 14.52
CA GLU A 173 16.87 -11.98 13.66
C GLU A 173 17.54 -10.60 13.48
N THR A 174 16.74 -9.55 13.27
CA THR A 174 17.27 -8.17 13.18
C THR A 174 17.94 -7.74 14.48
N SER A 175 17.44 -8.17 15.65
CA SER A 175 18.01 -7.82 16.96
C SER A 175 19.43 -8.34 17.19
N LYS A 176 19.86 -9.37 16.44
CA LYS A 176 21.22 -9.92 16.51
C LYS A 176 22.27 -8.96 15.93
N VAL A 177 21.88 -8.06 15.04
CA VAL A 177 22.77 -7.14 14.30
C VAL A 177 22.34 -5.68 14.38
N GLY A 178 21.24 -5.38 15.03
CA GLY A 178 20.72 -4.02 15.09
C GLY A 178 19.52 -3.84 16.02
N LEU A 179 18.57 -3.04 15.61
CA LEU A 179 17.35 -2.75 16.35
C LEU A 179 16.19 -3.62 15.84
N GLY A 180 15.91 -4.73 16.51
CA GLY A 180 14.76 -5.59 16.19
C GLY A 180 13.76 -5.59 17.34
N ALA A 181 12.52 -5.15 17.09
CA ALA A 181 11.46 -5.17 18.09
C ALA A 181 10.06 -5.35 17.47
N CYS A 182 9.29 -6.25 18.07
CA CYS A 182 7.84 -6.26 17.92
C CYS A 182 7.18 -5.61 19.13
N VAL A 183 6.34 -4.63 18.89
CA VAL A 183 5.65 -3.88 19.93
C VAL A 183 4.15 -4.11 19.85
N THR A 184 3.52 -4.37 20.99
CA THR A 184 2.05 -4.56 21.08
C THR A 184 1.31 -3.23 21.15
N GLN A 185 1.99 -2.18 21.61
CA GLN A 185 1.44 -0.83 21.69
C GLN A 185 2.10 0.05 20.62
N ARG A 186 1.30 0.87 19.99
CA ARG A 186 1.78 1.83 19.00
C ARG A 186 2.70 2.84 19.67
N ILE A 187 3.94 2.93 19.20
CA ILE A 187 4.85 4.00 19.60
C ILE A 187 4.53 5.29 18.83
N PRO A 188 4.79 6.48 19.42
CA PRO A 188 4.62 7.75 18.71
C PRO A 188 5.41 7.78 17.40
N ASN A 189 4.85 8.38 16.34
CA ASN A 189 5.51 8.46 15.03
C ASN A 189 6.86 9.15 15.10
N THR A 190 7.02 10.20 15.92
CA THR A 190 8.29 10.89 16.13
C THR A 190 9.36 9.95 16.66
N GLN A 191 9.06 9.18 17.71
CA GLN A 191 9.97 8.19 18.26
C GLN A 191 10.30 7.09 17.26
N TYR A 192 9.31 6.59 16.52
CA TYR A 192 9.51 5.62 15.46
C TYR A 192 10.48 6.16 14.39
N ASN A 193 10.25 7.38 13.93
CA ASN A 193 11.05 8.01 12.90
C ASN A 193 12.50 8.24 13.38
N GLU A 194 12.70 8.66 14.62
CA GLU A 194 14.03 8.80 15.23
C GLU A 194 14.80 7.47 15.28
N LEU A 195 14.13 6.41 15.74
CA LEU A 195 14.72 5.06 15.79
C LEU A 195 15.11 4.58 14.40
N MET A 196 14.20 4.65 13.43
CA MET A 196 14.47 4.18 12.07
C MET A 196 15.50 5.06 11.35
N SER A 197 15.52 6.38 11.61
CA SER A 197 16.54 7.29 11.08
C SER A 197 17.94 6.92 11.49
N SER A 198 18.10 6.36 12.72
CA SER A 198 19.40 5.95 13.26
C SER A 198 19.89 4.58 12.76
N CYS A 199 19.11 3.88 11.91
CA CYS A 199 19.50 2.62 11.30
C CYS A 199 20.15 2.84 9.94
N GLN A 200 21.16 2.02 9.61
CA GLN A 200 21.81 2.06 8.31
C GLN A 200 20.94 1.39 7.25
N ILE A 201 20.43 0.19 7.52
CA ILE A 201 19.52 -0.58 6.65
C ILE A 201 18.16 -0.68 7.33
N ILE A 202 17.06 -0.48 6.59
CA ILE A 202 15.72 -0.67 7.12
C ILE A 202 15.20 -2.05 6.68
N VAL A 203 14.87 -2.90 7.66
CA VAL A 203 14.28 -4.20 7.39
C VAL A 203 12.77 -4.04 7.22
N CYS A 204 12.28 -4.41 6.04
CA CYS A 204 10.91 -4.21 5.60
C CYS A 204 10.23 -5.56 5.30
N PRO A 205 9.85 -6.35 6.32
CA PRO A 205 9.14 -7.59 6.07
C PRO A 205 7.74 -7.32 5.55
N GLN A 206 7.23 -8.28 4.83
CA GLN A 206 5.82 -8.30 4.46
C GLN A 206 4.92 -8.11 5.69
N GLY A 207 3.75 -7.52 5.41
CA GLY A 207 2.67 -7.43 6.39
C GLY A 207 1.62 -8.49 6.12
N TRP A 208 0.41 -8.08 6.23
CA TRP A 208 -0.72 -8.83 5.74
C TRP A 208 -0.97 -8.59 4.25
N GLY A 209 -0.52 -7.48 3.72
CA GLY A 209 -0.37 -7.13 2.34
C GLY A 209 1.12 -7.11 1.97
N GLU A 210 1.40 -6.89 0.75
CA GLU A 210 2.70 -7.06 0.12
C GLU A 210 3.68 -5.96 0.50
N SER A 211 3.38 -4.73 0.13
CA SER A 211 4.16 -3.59 0.54
C SER A 211 3.60 -2.99 1.83
N SER A 212 4.46 -2.55 2.71
CA SER A 212 4.07 -1.77 3.87
C SER A 212 4.46 -0.31 3.67
N SER A 213 3.81 0.60 4.38
CA SER A 213 4.21 2.02 4.40
C SER A 213 5.71 2.20 4.69
N ARG A 214 6.32 1.28 5.45
CA ARG A 214 7.74 1.29 5.77
C ARG A 214 8.65 1.21 4.54
N HIS A 215 8.29 0.47 3.50
CA HIS A 215 9.04 0.43 2.26
C HIS A 215 9.12 1.84 1.63
N TRP A 216 7.98 2.51 1.55
CA TRP A 216 7.89 3.86 1.02
C TRP A 216 8.62 4.89 1.88
N ASP A 217 8.44 4.81 3.21
CA ASP A 217 9.11 5.70 4.17
C ASP A 217 10.62 5.59 4.05
N ALA A 218 11.15 4.36 3.96
CA ALA A 218 12.58 4.10 3.83
C ALA A 218 13.13 4.59 2.48
N TRP A 219 12.50 4.21 1.37
CA TRP A 219 12.97 4.63 0.04
C TRP A 219 12.93 6.16 -0.11
N ARG A 220 11.84 6.81 0.23
CA ARG A 220 11.73 8.28 0.12
C ARG A 220 12.75 9.00 0.97
N SER A 221 13.07 8.46 2.12
CA SER A 221 14.11 8.97 3.02
C SER A 221 15.55 8.61 2.59
N GLY A 222 15.72 7.91 1.47
CA GLY A 222 17.05 7.51 0.97
C GLY A 222 17.73 6.47 1.83
N LYS A 223 16.96 5.61 2.51
CA LYS A 223 17.49 4.46 3.26
C LYS A 223 17.47 3.21 2.39
N PRO A 224 18.55 2.41 2.39
CA PRO A 224 18.51 1.11 1.76
C PRO A 224 17.56 0.20 2.54
N ILE A 225 16.81 -0.64 1.82
CA ILE A 225 15.91 -1.60 2.43
C ILE A 225 16.39 -3.03 2.22
N LEU A 226 16.09 -3.87 3.21
CA LEU A 226 16.19 -5.32 3.15
C LEU A 226 14.78 -5.88 3.34
N THR A 227 14.27 -6.60 2.33
CA THR A 227 12.90 -7.10 2.31
C THR A 227 12.87 -8.61 2.03
N ASP A 228 11.74 -9.26 2.23
CA ASP A 228 11.59 -10.68 1.88
C ASP A 228 11.40 -10.91 0.38
N ARG A 229 11.73 -12.13 -0.08
CA ARG A 229 11.66 -12.55 -1.49
C ARG A 229 10.25 -12.43 -2.07
N ALA A 230 9.24 -12.54 -1.25
CA ALA A 230 7.87 -12.42 -1.71
C ALA A 230 7.60 -11.03 -2.33
N CYS A 231 8.26 -10.00 -1.81
CA CYS A 231 8.19 -8.65 -2.39
C CYS A 231 8.83 -8.52 -3.77
N ASP A 232 9.69 -9.49 -4.16
CA ASP A 232 10.33 -9.52 -5.48
C ASP A 232 9.36 -9.97 -6.59
N SER A 233 8.31 -10.69 -6.23
CA SER A 233 7.29 -11.20 -7.16
C SER A 233 6.23 -10.17 -7.55
N VAL A 234 6.19 -9.01 -6.89
CA VAL A 234 5.17 -7.97 -7.09
C VAL A 234 5.75 -6.63 -7.52
N GLU A 235 4.94 -5.80 -8.14
CA GLU A 235 5.30 -4.41 -8.43
C GLU A 235 5.20 -3.58 -7.15
N MET A 236 6.26 -3.56 -6.36
CA MET A 236 6.32 -2.80 -5.09
C MET A 236 6.01 -1.31 -5.28
N ILE A 237 6.40 -0.75 -6.41
CA ILE A 237 6.00 0.57 -6.89
C ILE A 237 5.19 0.35 -8.16
N PRO A 238 3.88 0.64 -8.16
CA PRO A 238 3.02 0.36 -9.31
C PRO A 238 3.52 0.98 -10.60
N GLY A 239 3.65 0.16 -11.65
CA GLY A 239 4.17 0.57 -12.96
C GLY A 239 5.70 0.62 -13.06
N LEU A 240 6.43 0.26 -12.00
CA LEU A 240 7.90 0.22 -12.01
C LEU A 240 8.41 -1.17 -11.66
N ARG A 241 9.29 -1.69 -12.51
CA ARG A 241 10.00 -2.94 -12.24
C ARG A 241 11.25 -2.64 -11.42
N LEU A 242 11.18 -2.86 -10.13
CA LEU A 242 12.33 -2.80 -9.25
C LEU A 242 13.18 -4.07 -9.41
N ARG A 243 14.45 -3.99 -8.98
CA ARG A 243 15.41 -5.11 -9.09
C ARG A 243 16.23 -5.21 -7.81
N GLU A 244 16.42 -6.44 -7.35
CA GLU A 244 17.34 -6.79 -6.27
C GLU A 244 18.74 -6.22 -6.56
N ARG A 245 19.44 -5.80 -5.51
CA ARG A 245 20.79 -5.18 -5.54
C ARG A 245 20.93 -3.91 -6.39
N VAL A 246 19.81 -3.41 -6.92
CA VAL A 246 19.74 -2.12 -7.62
C VAL A 246 18.88 -1.14 -6.82
N HIS A 247 17.76 -1.61 -6.28
CA HIS A 247 16.79 -0.77 -5.57
C HIS A 247 16.53 -1.23 -4.12
N TYR A 248 16.87 -2.48 -3.81
CA TYR A 248 16.69 -3.11 -2.50
C TYR A 248 17.56 -4.36 -2.35
N LEU A 249 17.67 -4.85 -1.12
CA LEU A 249 18.26 -6.13 -0.75
C LEU A 249 17.14 -7.13 -0.40
N VAL A 250 17.41 -8.42 -0.56
CA VAL A 250 16.42 -9.49 -0.34
C VAL A 250 16.99 -10.56 0.58
N TYR A 251 16.13 -11.13 1.42
CA TYR A 251 16.35 -12.38 2.13
C TYR A 251 15.25 -13.40 1.75
N ASP A 252 15.61 -14.66 1.70
CA ASP A 252 14.68 -15.79 1.47
C ASP A 252 14.13 -16.32 2.82
N ASP A 253 14.99 -16.38 3.82
CA ASP A 253 14.64 -16.78 5.19
C ASP A 253 15.07 -15.67 6.16
N PRO A 254 14.26 -15.31 7.17
CA PRO A 254 14.66 -14.36 8.21
C PRO A 254 16.00 -14.67 8.87
N ALA A 255 16.38 -15.94 8.96
CA ALA A 255 17.68 -16.37 9.51
C ALA A 255 18.90 -15.81 8.73
N GLU A 256 18.72 -15.40 7.47
CA GLU A 256 19.76 -14.80 6.64
C GLU A 256 20.01 -13.32 6.96
N ILE A 257 19.08 -12.65 7.64
CA ILE A 257 19.16 -11.20 7.92
C ILE A 257 20.48 -10.81 8.56
N PRO A 258 20.99 -11.51 9.62
CA PRO A 258 22.26 -11.16 10.26
C PRO A 258 23.45 -11.19 9.31
N ASP A 259 23.55 -12.20 8.46
CA ASP A 259 24.66 -12.38 7.54
C ASP A 259 24.61 -11.33 6.42
N ILE A 260 23.44 -11.09 5.85
CA ILE A 260 23.24 -10.06 4.81
C ILE A 260 23.59 -8.68 5.37
N VAL A 261 23.06 -8.32 6.54
CA VAL A 261 23.36 -7.03 7.17
C VAL A 261 24.84 -6.89 7.46
N SER A 262 25.46 -7.93 8.04
CA SER A 262 26.90 -7.92 8.35
C SER A 262 27.77 -7.78 7.10
N ASP A 263 27.37 -8.36 5.97
CA ASP A 263 28.10 -8.21 4.71
C ASP A 263 27.93 -6.82 4.11
N TRP A 264 26.68 -6.33 4.04
CA TRP A 264 26.37 -5.05 3.36
C TRP A 264 26.73 -3.80 4.18
N THR A 265 27.00 -3.93 5.47
CA THR A 265 27.46 -2.82 6.31
C THR A 265 28.99 -2.71 6.44
N LYS A 266 29.73 -3.58 5.77
CA LYS A 266 31.20 -3.48 5.67
C LYS A 266 31.61 -2.20 4.95
N PRO A 267 32.73 -1.59 5.34
CA PRO A 267 33.21 -0.36 4.68
C PRO A 267 33.37 -0.47 3.16
N GLU A 268 33.81 -1.63 2.67
CA GLU A 268 34.01 -1.89 1.23
C GLU A 268 32.70 -1.96 0.43
N ARG A 269 31.54 -2.08 1.11
CA ARG A 269 30.21 -2.06 0.49
C ARG A 269 29.50 -0.71 0.59
N ALA A 270 30.14 0.28 1.20
CA ALA A 270 29.48 1.56 1.50
C ALA A 270 28.93 2.26 0.24
N ASP A 271 29.72 2.27 -0.83
CA ASP A 271 29.30 2.91 -2.09
C ASP A 271 28.17 2.12 -2.80
N ASP A 272 28.25 0.79 -2.82
CA ASP A 272 27.22 -0.07 -3.36
C ASP A 272 25.88 0.12 -2.62
N LEU A 273 25.95 0.16 -1.28
CA LEU A 273 24.78 0.35 -0.44
C LEU A 273 24.15 1.75 -0.61
N ALA A 274 24.99 2.77 -0.76
CA ALA A 274 24.54 4.13 -1.06
C ALA A 274 23.89 4.23 -2.43
N GLU A 275 24.40 3.51 -3.44
CA GLU A 275 23.82 3.46 -4.77
C GLU A 275 22.42 2.78 -4.73
N ILE A 276 22.27 1.67 -4.02
CA ILE A 276 20.97 0.99 -3.83
C ILE A 276 19.96 1.95 -3.18
N ALA A 277 20.36 2.66 -2.13
CA ALA A 277 19.52 3.63 -1.45
C ALA A 277 19.08 4.77 -2.39
N LEU A 278 20.02 5.30 -3.18
CA LEU A 278 19.76 6.37 -4.15
C LEU A 278 18.79 5.91 -5.26
N ASN A 279 18.99 4.71 -5.79
CA ASN A 279 18.15 4.15 -6.84
C ASN A 279 16.73 3.86 -6.32
N GLY A 280 16.60 3.30 -5.12
CA GLY A 280 15.32 3.11 -4.46
C GLY A 280 14.60 4.45 -4.24
N ARG A 281 15.32 5.47 -3.77
CA ARG A 281 14.77 6.82 -3.60
C ARG A 281 14.30 7.44 -4.92
N LYS A 282 15.11 7.36 -5.98
CA LYS A 282 14.72 7.86 -7.32
C LYS A 282 13.45 7.17 -7.81
N ALA A 283 13.37 5.85 -7.66
CA ALA A 283 12.19 5.09 -8.04
C ALA A 283 10.94 5.53 -7.27
N ALA A 284 11.04 5.66 -5.94
CA ALA A 284 9.92 6.08 -5.11
C ALA A 284 9.47 7.52 -5.37
N LEU A 285 10.40 8.44 -5.62
CA LEU A 285 10.10 9.85 -5.93
C LEU A 285 9.55 10.04 -7.35
N SER A 286 9.82 9.11 -8.27
CA SER A 286 9.27 9.15 -9.63
C SER A 286 7.80 8.71 -9.70
N TYR A 287 7.30 8.06 -8.67
CA TYR A 287 5.91 7.62 -8.61
C TYR A 287 4.97 8.77 -8.29
N ASP A 288 3.99 8.95 -9.15
CA ASP A 288 2.93 9.96 -9.01
C ASP A 288 1.56 9.25 -8.94
N PRO A 289 0.95 9.17 -7.75
CA PRO A 289 -0.33 8.49 -7.58
C PRO A 289 -1.46 9.15 -8.39
N GLY A 290 -1.45 10.46 -8.54
CA GLY A 290 -2.44 11.18 -9.35
C GLY A 290 -2.33 10.83 -10.83
N LYS A 291 -1.10 10.81 -11.36
CA LYS A 291 -0.83 10.36 -12.73
C LYS A 291 -1.27 8.90 -12.92
N ARG A 292 -0.98 8.03 -11.96
CA ARG A 292 -1.34 6.62 -12.02
C ARG A 292 -2.86 6.40 -12.08
N ILE A 293 -3.63 7.18 -11.33
CA ILE A 293 -5.10 7.12 -11.40
C ILE A 293 -5.63 7.66 -12.74
N VAL A 294 -5.02 8.72 -13.29
CA VAL A 294 -5.35 9.21 -14.63
C VAL A 294 -5.10 8.16 -15.70
N GLU A 295 -3.96 7.47 -15.64
CA GLU A 295 -3.64 6.34 -16.54
C GLU A 295 -4.70 5.23 -16.47
N PHE A 296 -5.22 4.96 -15.29
CA PHE A 296 -6.31 4.00 -15.12
C PHE A 296 -7.58 4.43 -15.87
N PHE A 297 -8.02 5.67 -15.72
CA PHE A 297 -9.18 6.17 -16.45
C PHE A 297 -8.98 6.17 -17.97
N GLN A 298 -7.79 6.58 -18.43
CA GLN A 298 -7.46 6.54 -19.87
C GLN A 298 -7.50 5.12 -20.43
N ARG A 299 -7.05 4.14 -19.67
CA ARG A 299 -7.12 2.73 -20.06
C ARG A 299 -8.58 2.27 -20.25
N LEU A 300 -9.49 2.71 -19.38
CA LEU A 300 -10.91 2.36 -19.47
C LEU A 300 -11.64 3.05 -20.61
N GLU A 301 -11.23 4.27 -20.99
CA GLU A 301 -11.79 4.98 -22.15
C GLU A 301 -11.35 4.37 -23.49
N CYS A 302 -10.26 3.63 -23.52
CA CYS A 302 -9.71 2.96 -24.70
C CYS A 302 -10.15 1.49 -24.84
N ALA A 303 -10.79 0.91 -23.84
CA ALA A 303 -11.30 -0.46 -23.84
C ALA A 303 -12.79 -0.51 -24.18
#